data_d76cfd4d141eaeec804b890f9288b7c9
#
_entry.id   d76cfd4d141eaeec804b890f9288b7c9
#
_cell.length_a   1.000
_cell.length_b   1.000
_cell.length_c   1.000
_cell.angle_alpha   90.00
_cell.angle_beta   90.00
_cell.angle_gamma   90.00
#
_symmetry.space_group_name_H-M   'P 1'
#
loop_
_entity.id
_entity.type
_entity.pdbx_description
1 polymer ?
#
loop_
_entity_poly.entity_id
_entity_poly.type
_entity_poly.pdbx_seq_one_letter_code
_entity_poly.pdbx_strand_id
1 'polypeptide(L)'
;MITRMGFTNYFLIVYDFIRFARTKGIYVGPGRGSAAGSLVAYCLGITHIDPIQNHLLFERFLNPDRVSMPDIDTDFPDDRRDEVIEYVKNLYGEQHVCHIVTFNTLKAKQVLRDVGRVYSISSSKIDSLTKLIRNVPNMTLRQAYQENTKFQSLVQKDDLLKELYYNCLALEGLPRHISLHAAGIVLSDQPITNVCPKVQVDADNQATQFTMEYLEELGLIKMDFLGLRNLTTIDQIVKQIQKKTHQPFDILKIPLNDQRTYQLLARADTLGVFQLESSGIQSLLRKMKPSRFEDICAVLALYRPSAMHNIDLYIARKEDPRKIEYPHPLTKPILEETYG
;
A
#
# COMPACT_ATOMS: atom_id res chain seq x y z
N MET A 1 19.36 19.73 3.92
CA MET A 1 18.02 19.66 3.27
C MET A 1 16.92 19.54 4.32
N ILE A 2 16.83 18.44 5.08
CA ILE A 2 15.79 18.16 6.10
C ILE A 2 15.55 19.34 7.04
N THR A 3 16.61 19.86 7.68
CA THR A 3 16.52 21.00 8.61
C THR A 3 16.07 22.29 7.92
N ARG A 4 16.59 22.56 6.71
CA ARG A 4 16.21 23.76 5.93
C ARG A 4 14.72 23.74 5.51
N MET A 5 14.14 22.56 5.29
CA MET A 5 12.74 22.37 4.97
C MET A 5 11.83 22.26 6.20
N GLY A 6 12.39 22.31 7.43
CA GLY A 6 11.60 22.27 8.66
C GLY A 6 11.18 20.88 9.16
N PHE A 7 11.67 19.79 8.53
CA PHE A 7 11.21 18.43 8.81
C PHE A 7 12.00 17.69 9.91
N THR A 8 12.88 18.36 10.65
CA THR A 8 13.70 17.73 11.71
C THR A 8 12.81 17.04 12.75
N ASN A 9 11.77 17.74 13.25
CA ASN A 9 10.87 17.19 14.27
C ASN A 9 10.10 15.97 13.76
N TYR A 10 9.68 15.97 12.51
CA TYR A 10 9.02 14.83 11.90
C TYR A 10 9.91 13.57 11.94
N PHE A 11 11.20 13.70 11.54
CA PHE A 11 12.15 12.59 11.62
C PHE A 11 12.40 12.11 13.06
N LEU A 12 12.44 13.02 14.03
CA LEU A 12 12.62 12.67 15.45
C LEU A 12 11.40 11.93 16.01
N ILE A 13 10.21 12.33 15.65
CA ILE A 13 8.96 11.65 16.04
C ILE A 13 8.95 10.22 15.46
N VAL A 14 9.27 10.07 14.17
CA VAL A 14 9.32 8.74 13.52
C VAL A 14 10.40 7.86 14.16
N TYR A 15 11.58 8.40 14.39
CA TYR A 15 12.65 7.70 15.10
C TYR A 15 12.21 7.21 16.48
N ASP A 16 11.50 8.05 17.25
CA ASP A 16 11.15 7.76 18.64
C ASP A 16 10.17 6.59 18.73
N PHE A 17 9.08 6.57 17.96
CA PHE A 17 8.14 5.44 18.02
C PHE A 17 8.71 4.14 17.43
N ILE A 18 9.61 4.23 16.44
CA ILE A 18 10.34 3.06 15.92
C ILE A 18 11.30 2.51 16.99
N ARG A 19 12.00 3.38 17.70
CA ARG A 19 12.85 3.00 18.82
C ARG A 19 12.03 2.32 19.92
N PHE A 20 10.88 2.89 20.30
CA PHE A 20 9.95 2.26 21.23
C PHE A 20 9.57 0.86 20.78
N ALA A 21 9.09 0.71 19.54
CA ALA A 21 8.69 -0.58 18.99
C ALA A 21 9.81 -1.62 19.13
N ARG A 22 11.05 -1.27 18.76
CA ARG A 22 12.21 -2.16 18.86
C ARG A 22 12.54 -2.53 20.30
N THR A 23 12.50 -1.57 21.24
CA THR A 23 12.77 -1.84 22.67
C THR A 23 11.73 -2.77 23.28
N LYS A 24 10.50 -2.78 22.75
CA LYS A 24 9.44 -3.71 23.14
C LYS A 24 9.48 -5.04 22.35
N GLY A 25 10.49 -5.25 21.51
CA GLY A 25 10.58 -6.44 20.66
C GLY A 25 9.45 -6.53 19.63
N ILE A 26 8.90 -5.40 19.21
CA ILE A 26 7.96 -5.32 18.09
C ILE A 26 8.78 -5.24 16.81
N TYR A 27 8.50 -6.15 15.88
CA TYR A 27 9.19 -6.16 14.60
C TYR A 27 8.80 -4.95 13.77
N VAL A 28 9.78 -4.28 13.17
CA VAL A 28 9.56 -3.12 12.31
C VAL A 28 10.01 -3.47 10.90
N GLY A 29 9.18 -3.19 9.91
CA GLY A 29 9.50 -3.40 8.50
C GLY A 29 10.76 -2.66 8.07
N PRO A 30 11.42 -3.08 6.98
CA PRO A 30 12.69 -2.51 6.52
C PRO A 30 12.59 -1.08 5.96
N GLY A 31 11.39 -0.56 5.85
CA GLY A 31 11.06 0.69 5.18
C GLY A 31 10.43 0.46 3.81
N ARG A 32 9.74 1.48 3.31
CA ARG A 32 9.04 1.45 2.03
C ARG A 32 9.05 2.82 1.35
N GLY A 33 8.61 2.84 0.08
CA GLY A 33 8.45 4.06 -0.68
C GLY A 33 9.75 4.84 -0.87
N SER A 34 9.63 6.14 -1.00
CA SER A 34 10.77 7.04 -1.25
C SER A 34 11.65 7.28 -0.03
N ALA A 35 11.15 7.03 1.19
CA ALA A 35 11.91 7.19 2.44
C ALA A 35 13.19 6.34 2.46
N ALA A 36 13.21 5.21 1.75
CA ALA A 36 14.41 4.38 1.58
C ALA A 36 15.58 5.11 0.92
N GLY A 37 15.35 6.21 0.17
CA GLY A 37 16.39 7.06 -0.40
C GLY A 37 17.08 7.99 0.59
N SER A 38 16.65 8.04 1.86
CA SER A 38 17.21 8.92 2.88
C SER A 38 18.31 8.25 3.70
N LEU A 39 19.56 8.70 3.53
CA LEU A 39 20.68 8.26 4.37
C LEU A 39 20.45 8.61 5.85
N VAL A 40 19.80 9.74 6.14
CA VAL A 40 19.47 10.11 7.53
C VAL A 40 18.46 9.13 8.12
N ALA A 41 17.42 8.73 7.38
CA ALA A 41 16.48 7.71 7.84
C ALA A 41 17.16 6.35 8.08
N TYR A 42 18.11 5.97 7.23
CA TYR A 42 18.93 4.78 7.42
C TYR A 42 19.81 4.87 8.68
N CYS A 43 20.55 5.97 8.88
CA CYS A 43 21.40 6.18 10.06
C CYS A 43 20.62 6.24 11.38
N LEU A 44 19.40 6.78 11.36
CA LEU A 44 18.48 6.75 12.50
C LEU A 44 17.82 5.37 12.69
N GLY A 45 18.03 4.45 11.77
CA GLY A 45 17.39 3.14 11.78
C GLY A 45 15.88 3.22 11.50
N ILE A 46 15.38 4.26 10.91
CA ILE A 46 13.99 4.36 10.41
C ILE A 46 13.80 3.36 9.27
N THR A 47 14.78 3.28 8.37
CA THR A 47 14.83 2.28 7.30
C THR A 47 16.03 1.36 7.49
N HIS A 48 15.99 0.15 6.92
CA HIS A 48 17.10 -0.82 6.92
C HIS A 48 17.76 -0.96 5.54
N ILE A 49 17.36 -0.14 4.58
CA ILE A 49 17.90 -0.16 3.22
C ILE A 49 18.96 0.91 3.13
N ASP A 50 20.20 0.52 2.86
CA ASP A 50 21.30 1.44 2.60
C ASP A 50 21.09 2.14 1.25
N PRO A 51 20.80 3.45 1.21
CA PRO A 51 20.54 4.15 -0.04
C PRO A 51 21.79 4.30 -0.93
N ILE A 52 22.99 4.28 -0.35
CA ILE A 52 24.24 4.39 -1.11
C ILE A 52 24.55 3.07 -1.81
N GLN A 53 24.46 1.94 -1.08
CA GLN A 53 24.65 0.62 -1.63
C GLN A 53 23.66 0.29 -2.75
N ASN A 54 22.41 0.77 -2.62
CA ASN A 54 21.33 0.51 -3.59
C ASN A 54 21.13 1.65 -4.60
N HIS A 55 22.04 2.62 -4.68
CA HIS A 55 22.01 3.75 -5.64
C HIS A 55 20.66 4.51 -5.63
N LEU A 56 20.04 4.67 -4.45
CA LEU A 56 18.76 5.34 -4.30
C LEU A 56 18.93 6.87 -4.25
N LEU A 57 18.02 7.58 -4.88
CA LEU A 57 18.07 9.04 -4.99
C LEU A 57 17.27 9.69 -3.86
N PHE A 58 17.95 10.55 -3.08
CA PHE A 58 17.32 11.31 -1.99
C PHE A 58 16.28 12.31 -2.50
N GLU A 59 16.48 12.88 -3.68
CA GLU A 59 15.61 13.86 -4.31
C GLU A 59 14.22 13.29 -4.65
N ARG A 60 14.07 11.98 -4.74
CA ARG A 60 12.77 11.32 -4.85
C ARG A 60 11.97 11.34 -3.55
N PHE A 61 12.64 11.46 -2.42
CA PHE A 61 12.03 11.54 -1.11
C PHE A 61 11.77 13.00 -0.69
N LEU A 62 12.79 13.85 -0.75
CA LEU A 62 12.69 15.28 -0.44
C LEU A 62 13.32 16.11 -1.55
N ASN A 63 12.53 17.01 -2.13
CA ASN A 63 12.98 17.95 -3.15
C ASN A 63 12.48 19.35 -2.79
N PRO A 64 13.37 20.37 -2.71
CA PRO A 64 12.98 21.76 -2.43
C PRO A 64 11.98 22.35 -3.43
N ASP A 65 12.00 21.86 -4.67
CA ASP A 65 11.11 22.32 -5.74
C ASP A 65 9.70 21.70 -5.63
N ARG A 66 9.55 20.69 -4.79
CA ARG A 66 8.27 20.04 -4.47
C ARG A 66 7.96 20.24 -3.00
N VAL A 67 7.16 21.25 -2.69
CA VAL A 67 6.71 21.55 -1.32
C VAL A 67 5.61 20.57 -0.95
N SER A 68 5.98 19.41 -0.41
CA SER A 68 5.07 18.44 0.21
C SER A 68 5.74 17.87 1.45
N MET A 69 4.95 17.52 2.46
CA MET A 69 5.48 16.82 3.62
C MET A 69 6.11 15.49 3.21
N PRO A 70 7.23 15.08 3.87
CA PRO A 70 7.75 13.74 3.71
C PRO A 70 6.75 12.71 4.24
N ASP A 71 6.58 11.62 3.51
CA ASP A 71 5.73 10.51 3.91
C ASP A 71 6.60 9.30 4.24
N ILE A 72 6.71 8.98 5.54
CA ILE A 72 7.45 7.82 6.04
C ILE A 72 6.46 6.80 6.56
N ASP A 73 6.04 5.92 5.66
CA ASP A 73 5.23 4.76 6.02
C ASP A 73 6.02 3.78 6.89
N THR A 74 5.46 3.36 8.00
CA THR A 74 6.09 2.37 8.88
C THR A 74 5.22 1.14 9.01
N ASP A 75 5.82 -0.02 8.72
CA ASP A 75 5.15 -1.31 8.78
C ASP A 75 5.38 -1.99 10.13
N PHE A 76 4.30 -2.44 10.77
CA PHE A 76 4.31 -3.20 12.02
C PHE A 76 3.56 -4.53 11.86
N PRO A 77 3.80 -5.54 12.73
CA PRO A 77 2.92 -6.69 12.86
C PRO A 77 1.50 -6.25 13.17
N ASP A 78 0.52 -6.81 12.47
CA ASP A 78 -0.89 -6.42 12.60
C ASP A 78 -1.46 -6.65 14.01
N ASP A 79 -0.93 -7.62 14.74
CA ASP A 79 -1.30 -7.95 16.12
C ASP A 79 -0.65 -7.06 17.19
N ARG A 80 0.34 -6.22 16.81
CA ARG A 80 1.08 -5.38 17.75
C ARG A 80 1.16 -3.90 17.37
N ARG A 81 0.60 -3.52 16.24
CA ARG A 81 0.56 -2.12 15.75
C ARG A 81 -0.07 -1.17 16.77
N ASP A 82 -1.16 -1.61 17.39
CA ASP A 82 -1.95 -0.76 18.28
C ASP A 82 -1.18 -0.43 19.57
N GLU A 83 -0.20 -1.25 19.99
CA GLU A 83 0.71 -0.92 21.10
C GLU A 83 1.55 0.33 20.79
N VAL A 84 1.96 0.51 19.52
CA VAL A 84 2.74 1.67 19.09
C VAL A 84 1.86 2.92 19.00
N ILE A 85 0.63 2.78 18.51
CA ILE A 85 -0.35 3.88 18.47
C ILE A 85 -0.66 4.36 19.89
N GLU A 86 -0.85 3.43 20.81
CA GLU A 86 -1.10 3.74 22.23
C GLU A 86 0.10 4.45 22.89
N TYR A 87 1.31 4.01 22.56
CA TYR A 87 2.52 4.71 23.01
C TYR A 87 2.53 6.17 22.53
N VAL A 88 2.21 6.43 21.27
CA VAL A 88 2.17 7.79 20.71
C VAL A 88 1.07 8.62 21.38
N LYS A 89 -0.11 8.05 21.63
CA LYS A 89 -1.19 8.71 22.37
C LYS A 89 -0.76 9.08 23.80
N ASN A 90 -0.10 8.16 24.49
CA ASN A 90 0.38 8.39 25.85
C ASN A 90 1.51 9.43 25.92
N LEU A 91 2.40 9.46 24.91
CA LEU A 91 3.52 10.39 24.86
C LEU A 91 3.09 11.83 24.57
N TYR A 92 2.21 12.01 23.57
CA TYR A 92 1.80 13.34 23.10
C TYR A 92 0.47 13.82 23.70
N GLY A 93 -0.29 12.91 24.31
CA GLY A 93 -1.60 13.18 24.90
C GLY A 93 -2.76 12.87 23.93
N GLU A 94 -3.84 12.28 24.46
CA GLU A 94 -5.00 11.84 23.68
C GLU A 94 -5.70 12.97 22.89
N GLN A 95 -5.61 14.20 23.38
CA GLN A 95 -6.17 15.36 22.70
C GLN A 95 -5.35 15.80 21.47
N HIS A 96 -4.09 15.38 21.37
CA HIS A 96 -3.14 15.72 20.32
C HIS A 96 -3.00 14.64 19.24
N VAL A 97 -3.60 13.47 19.46
CA VAL A 97 -3.53 12.31 18.56
C VAL A 97 -4.95 11.86 18.21
N CYS A 98 -5.20 11.60 16.92
CA CYS A 98 -6.51 11.14 16.48
C CYS A 98 -6.36 10.22 15.24
N HIS A 99 -7.30 9.29 15.09
CA HIS A 99 -7.43 8.53 13.84
C HIS A 99 -7.97 9.43 12.73
N ILE A 100 -7.67 9.06 11.48
CA ILE A 100 -8.21 9.74 10.30
C ILE A 100 -9.52 9.06 9.89
N VAL A 101 -10.53 9.85 9.56
CA VAL A 101 -11.79 9.31 9.01
C VAL A 101 -11.60 8.88 7.54
N THR A 102 -12.32 7.85 7.15
CA THR A 102 -12.50 7.47 5.75
C THR A 102 -13.97 7.36 5.42
N PHE A 103 -14.40 8.00 4.34
CA PHE A 103 -15.76 7.89 3.81
C PHE A 103 -15.79 6.79 2.76
N ASN A 104 -16.48 5.70 3.10
CA ASN A 104 -16.73 4.64 2.14
C ASN A 104 -17.89 5.03 1.24
N THR A 105 -17.67 5.06 -0.07
CA THR A 105 -18.67 5.42 -1.08
C THR A 105 -19.32 4.19 -1.71
N LEU A 106 -20.53 4.36 -2.20
CA LEU A 106 -21.24 3.33 -2.97
C LEU A 106 -20.56 3.13 -4.32
N LYS A 107 -19.80 2.05 -4.44
CA LYS A 107 -19.18 1.62 -5.71
C LYS A 107 -20.17 0.84 -6.57
N ALA A 108 -19.94 0.75 -7.89
CA ALA A 108 -20.83 0.13 -8.88
C ALA A 108 -21.46 -1.20 -8.45
N LYS A 109 -20.68 -2.16 -7.98
CA LYS A 109 -21.19 -3.46 -7.51
C LYS A 109 -21.94 -3.37 -6.20
N GLN A 110 -21.51 -2.46 -5.31
CA GLN A 110 -22.09 -2.31 -3.99
C GLN A 110 -23.45 -1.62 -4.07
N VAL A 111 -23.56 -0.55 -4.86
CA VAL A 111 -24.85 0.16 -5.01
C VAL A 111 -25.92 -0.75 -5.59
N LEU A 112 -25.59 -1.61 -6.57
CA LEU A 112 -26.52 -2.62 -7.09
C LEU A 112 -27.01 -3.60 -6.03
N ARG A 113 -26.14 -4.04 -5.13
CA ARG A 113 -26.49 -4.95 -4.03
C ARG A 113 -27.38 -4.27 -3.00
N ASP A 114 -27.01 -3.05 -2.59
CA ASP A 114 -27.73 -2.34 -1.54
C ASP A 114 -29.12 -1.88 -2.02
N VAL A 115 -29.21 -1.29 -3.21
CA VAL A 115 -30.51 -0.87 -3.79
C VAL A 115 -31.33 -2.07 -4.20
N GLY A 116 -30.69 -3.13 -4.78
CA GLY A 116 -31.38 -4.38 -5.11
C GLY A 116 -32.05 -5.05 -3.90
N ARG A 117 -31.44 -4.94 -2.71
CA ARG A 117 -32.06 -5.41 -1.46
C ARG A 117 -33.29 -4.60 -1.09
N VAL A 118 -33.27 -3.27 -1.27
CA VAL A 118 -34.43 -2.39 -1.02
C VAL A 118 -35.58 -2.76 -1.98
N TYR A 119 -35.25 -3.08 -3.23
CA TYR A 119 -36.22 -3.55 -4.23
C TYR A 119 -36.65 -5.02 -4.04
N SER A 120 -36.19 -5.69 -2.97
CA SER A 120 -36.47 -7.12 -2.71
C SER A 120 -36.10 -8.06 -3.87
N ILE A 121 -35.12 -7.66 -4.68
CA ILE A 121 -34.63 -8.48 -5.78
C ILE A 121 -33.73 -9.57 -5.19
N SER A 122 -33.90 -10.82 -5.68
CA SER A 122 -33.13 -11.95 -5.17
C SER A 122 -31.60 -11.74 -5.35
N SER A 123 -30.82 -12.15 -4.35
CA SER A 123 -29.36 -12.02 -4.38
C SER A 123 -28.73 -12.71 -5.59
N SER A 124 -29.29 -13.84 -6.03
CA SER A 124 -28.83 -14.55 -7.23
C SER A 124 -28.98 -13.70 -8.51
N LYS A 125 -30.07 -12.95 -8.64
CA LYS A 125 -30.30 -12.06 -9.78
C LYS A 125 -29.33 -10.87 -9.74
N ILE A 126 -29.11 -10.27 -8.56
CA ILE A 126 -28.14 -9.19 -8.38
C ILE A 126 -26.71 -9.67 -8.61
N ASP A 127 -26.35 -10.85 -8.11
CA ASP A 127 -25.00 -11.41 -8.31
C ASP A 127 -24.73 -11.72 -9.80
N SER A 128 -25.73 -12.15 -10.56
CA SER A 128 -25.59 -12.32 -12.01
C SER A 128 -25.30 -11.02 -12.72
N LEU A 129 -25.92 -9.90 -12.31
CA LEU A 129 -25.63 -8.56 -12.82
C LEU A 129 -24.22 -8.08 -12.41
N THR A 130 -23.88 -8.22 -11.14
CA THR A 130 -22.59 -7.72 -10.63
C THR A 130 -21.39 -8.49 -11.19
N LYS A 131 -21.55 -9.77 -11.57
CA LYS A 131 -20.52 -10.56 -12.28
C LYS A 131 -20.19 -10.01 -13.66
N LEU A 132 -21.11 -9.32 -14.30
CA LEU A 132 -20.89 -8.71 -15.61
C LEU A 132 -20.08 -7.40 -15.53
N ILE A 133 -19.94 -6.82 -14.35
CA ILE A 133 -19.13 -5.63 -14.12
C ILE A 133 -17.69 -6.08 -13.91
N ARG A 134 -16.77 -5.61 -14.76
CA ARG A 134 -15.34 -5.93 -14.64
C ARG A 134 -14.78 -5.49 -13.29
N ASN A 135 -13.85 -6.28 -12.75
CA ASN A 135 -13.20 -5.98 -11.47
C ASN A 135 -11.94 -5.16 -11.70
N VAL A 136 -12.12 -3.93 -12.18
CA VAL A 136 -11.03 -2.96 -12.37
C VAL A 136 -11.26 -1.74 -11.48
N PRO A 137 -10.20 -1.08 -10.99
CA PRO A 137 -10.31 0.12 -10.16
C PRO A 137 -11.17 1.18 -10.84
N ASN A 138 -12.00 1.87 -10.05
CA ASN A 138 -12.85 2.98 -10.48
C ASN A 138 -13.85 2.67 -11.61
N MET A 139 -14.17 1.39 -11.86
CA MET A 139 -15.25 1.02 -12.77
C MET A 139 -16.59 1.57 -12.28
N THR A 140 -17.24 2.37 -13.12
CA THR A 140 -18.58 2.92 -12.85
C THR A 140 -19.68 2.09 -13.49
N LEU A 141 -20.92 2.25 -12.99
CA LEU A 141 -22.10 1.61 -13.61
C LEU A 141 -22.32 2.07 -15.04
N ARG A 142 -22.06 3.36 -15.31
CA ARG A 142 -22.18 3.93 -16.67
C ARG A 142 -21.19 3.28 -17.62
N GLN A 143 -19.94 3.12 -17.22
CA GLN A 143 -18.92 2.44 -18.01
C GLN A 143 -19.25 0.97 -18.22
N ALA A 144 -19.70 0.26 -17.17
CA ALA A 144 -20.09 -1.13 -17.26
C ALA A 144 -21.27 -1.32 -18.24
N TYR A 145 -22.23 -0.41 -18.25
CA TYR A 145 -23.36 -0.42 -19.18
C TYR A 145 -22.90 -0.19 -20.63
N GLN A 146 -21.96 0.72 -20.87
CA GLN A 146 -21.44 1.02 -22.21
C GLN A 146 -20.58 -0.13 -22.77
N GLU A 147 -19.77 -0.76 -21.93
CA GLU A 147 -18.78 -1.75 -22.34
C GLU A 147 -19.31 -3.19 -22.41
N ASN A 148 -20.43 -3.51 -21.72
CA ASN A 148 -20.94 -4.87 -21.63
C ASN A 148 -22.36 -4.98 -22.20
N THR A 149 -22.47 -5.50 -23.43
CA THR A 149 -23.74 -5.68 -24.13
C THR A 149 -24.72 -6.64 -23.43
N LYS A 150 -24.19 -7.63 -22.66
CA LYS A 150 -25.04 -8.53 -21.86
C LYS A 150 -25.63 -7.80 -20.66
N PHE A 151 -24.84 -6.96 -19.98
CA PHE A 151 -25.32 -6.14 -18.88
C PHE A 151 -26.40 -5.16 -19.38
N GLN A 152 -26.15 -4.48 -20.49
CA GLN A 152 -27.10 -3.58 -21.15
C GLN A 152 -28.41 -4.29 -21.50
N SER A 153 -28.33 -5.47 -22.14
CA SER A 153 -29.48 -6.25 -22.54
C SER A 153 -30.33 -6.70 -21.33
N LEU A 154 -29.71 -7.12 -20.25
CA LEU A 154 -30.43 -7.52 -19.03
C LEU A 154 -31.17 -6.34 -18.39
N VAL A 155 -30.51 -5.17 -18.31
CA VAL A 155 -31.10 -3.94 -17.78
C VAL A 155 -32.26 -3.47 -18.65
N GLN A 156 -32.17 -3.58 -20.01
CA GLN A 156 -33.21 -3.12 -20.92
C GLN A 156 -34.44 -4.04 -21.00
N LYS A 157 -34.26 -5.35 -20.80
CA LYS A 157 -35.35 -6.32 -20.91
C LYS A 157 -36.31 -6.44 -19.74
N ASP A 158 -35.93 -5.87 -18.61
CA ASP A 158 -36.68 -5.97 -17.35
C ASP A 158 -36.87 -4.56 -16.76
N ASP A 159 -38.09 -4.10 -16.72
CA ASP A 159 -38.42 -2.74 -16.27
C ASP A 159 -37.97 -2.49 -14.81
N LEU A 160 -38.06 -3.52 -13.96
CA LEU A 160 -37.57 -3.43 -12.59
C LEU A 160 -36.06 -3.24 -12.53
N LEU A 161 -35.28 -3.96 -13.38
CA LEU A 161 -33.84 -3.80 -13.47
C LEU A 161 -33.43 -2.48 -14.11
N LYS A 162 -34.25 -1.97 -15.01
CA LYS A 162 -34.05 -0.65 -15.61
C LYS A 162 -34.23 0.45 -14.57
N GLU A 163 -35.28 0.40 -13.78
CA GLU A 163 -35.52 1.34 -12.66
C GLU A 163 -34.41 1.24 -11.62
N LEU A 164 -34.03 0.02 -11.20
CA LEU A 164 -32.90 -0.24 -10.32
C LEU A 164 -31.62 0.44 -10.84
N TYR A 165 -31.32 0.27 -12.12
CA TYR A 165 -30.11 0.83 -12.73
C TYR A 165 -30.07 2.36 -12.66
N TYR A 166 -31.19 3.05 -12.98
CA TYR A 166 -31.25 4.50 -12.92
C TYR A 166 -31.12 5.03 -11.49
N ASN A 167 -31.76 4.37 -10.53
CA ASN A 167 -31.61 4.73 -9.12
C ASN A 167 -30.18 4.46 -8.61
N CYS A 168 -29.55 3.37 -9.05
CA CYS A 168 -28.15 3.11 -8.72
C CYS A 168 -27.20 4.14 -9.32
N LEU A 169 -27.45 4.64 -10.53
CA LEU A 169 -26.65 5.72 -11.14
C LEU A 169 -26.72 7.03 -10.31
N ALA A 170 -27.89 7.32 -9.75
CA ALA A 170 -28.05 8.53 -8.91
C ALA A 170 -27.35 8.40 -7.54
N LEU A 171 -27.19 7.18 -7.04
CA LEU A 171 -26.61 6.90 -5.73
C LEU A 171 -25.13 6.51 -5.80
N GLU A 172 -24.63 6.13 -6.98
CA GLU A 172 -23.22 5.76 -7.15
C GLU A 172 -22.31 6.92 -6.77
N GLY A 173 -21.30 6.64 -5.95
CA GLY A 173 -20.33 7.64 -5.48
C GLY A 173 -20.74 8.37 -4.20
N LEU A 174 -22.01 8.30 -3.78
CA LEU A 174 -22.43 8.92 -2.50
C LEU A 174 -21.79 8.20 -1.31
N PRO A 175 -21.54 8.93 -0.20
CA PRO A 175 -21.07 8.31 1.05
C PRO A 175 -22.07 7.28 1.56
N ARG A 176 -21.55 6.14 2.01
CA ARG A 176 -22.34 5.03 2.57
C ARG A 176 -22.19 4.95 4.08
N HIS A 177 -20.97 4.91 4.55
CA HIS A 177 -20.63 4.92 5.97
C HIS A 177 -19.22 5.47 6.17
N ILE A 178 -18.95 5.87 7.42
CA ILE A 178 -17.60 6.26 7.85
C ILE A 178 -16.89 5.07 8.47
N SER A 179 -15.57 5.08 8.38
CA SER A 179 -14.68 4.13 9.05
C SER A 179 -13.37 4.82 9.43
N LEU A 180 -12.54 4.17 10.22
CA LEU A 180 -11.19 4.62 10.48
C LEU A 180 -10.31 4.35 9.25
N HIS A 181 -9.39 5.25 8.96
CA HIS A 181 -8.32 4.99 8.00
C HIS A 181 -7.46 3.82 8.51
N ALA A 182 -7.12 2.89 7.62
CA ALA A 182 -6.50 1.63 8.02
C ALA A 182 -5.12 1.80 8.69
N ALA A 183 -4.40 2.88 8.37
CA ALA A 183 -3.03 3.10 8.82
C ALA A 183 -2.81 4.47 9.47
N GLY A 184 -3.53 5.49 9.02
CA GLY A 184 -3.25 6.89 9.33
C GLY A 184 -3.76 7.32 10.70
N ILE A 185 -2.87 7.97 11.44
CA ILE A 185 -3.22 8.84 12.56
C ILE A 185 -2.67 10.24 12.31
N VAL A 186 -3.21 11.23 12.98
CA VAL A 186 -2.69 12.60 12.97
C VAL A 186 -2.15 12.98 14.33
N LEU A 187 -1.11 13.80 14.30
CA LEU A 187 -0.49 14.42 15.47
C LEU A 187 -0.54 15.94 15.30
N SER A 188 -0.77 16.65 16.42
CA SER A 188 -0.84 18.11 16.48
C SER A 188 -0.08 18.62 17.70
N ASP A 189 0.51 19.82 17.58
CA ASP A 189 1.13 20.56 18.68
C ASP A 189 0.10 21.21 19.61
N GLN A 190 -1.15 21.34 19.17
CA GLN A 190 -2.30 21.82 19.94
C GLN A 190 -3.43 20.78 19.93
N PRO A 191 -4.43 20.91 20.84
CA PRO A 191 -5.58 20.00 20.80
C PRO A 191 -6.22 19.96 19.41
N ILE A 192 -6.41 18.75 18.87
CA ILE A 192 -6.94 18.57 17.50
C ILE A 192 -8.27 19.30 17.31
N THR A 193 -9.09 19.37 18.34
CA THR A 193 -10.39 20.07 18.29
C THR A 193 -10.29 21.56 18.01
N ASN A 194 -9.12 22.17 18.16
CA ASN A 194 -8.90 23.58 17.82
C ASN A 194 -8.79 23.79 16.30
N VAL A 195 -8.40 22.76 15.54
CA VAL A 195 -8.14 22.85 14.09
C VAL A 195 -9.01 21.93 13.26
N CYS A 196 -9.52 20.84 13.84
CA CYS A 196 -10.33 19.86 13.14
C CYS A 196 -11.40 19.27 14.07
N PRO A 197 -12.68 19.30 13.69
CA PRO A 197 -13.73 18.61 14.45
C PRO A 197 -13.46 17.10 14.49
N LYS A 198 -13.90 16.45 15.58
CA LYS A 198 -13.83 14.98 15.73
C LYS A 198 -15.22 14.36 15.55
N VAL A 199 -15.26 13.12 15.10
CA VAL A 199 -16.46 12.30 14.97
C VAL A 199 -16.26 10.96 15.69
N GLN A 200 -17.28 10.51 16.40
CA GLN A 200 -17.29 9.15 16.95
C GLN A 200 -17.57 8.16 15.82
N VAL A 201 -16.65 7.22 15.58
CA VAL A 201 -16.78 6.20 14.54
C VAL A 201 -17.36 4.91 15.12
N ASP A 202 -16.91 4.53 16.30
CA ASP A 202 -17.42 3.39 17.07
C ASP A 202 -17.35 3.70 18.57
N ALA A 203 -17.64 2.72 19.44
CA ALA A 203 -17.72 2.93 20.90
C ALA A 203 -16.42 3.49 21.49
N ASP A 204 -15.27 3.06 20.96
CA ASP A 204 -13.96 3.30 21.56
C ASP A 204 -13.12 4.32 20.75
N ASN A 205 -13.49 4.61 19.49
CA ASN A 205 -12.64 5.35 18.58
C ASN A 205 -13.27 6.62 18.04
N GLN A 206 -12.53 7.70 18.16
CA GLN A 206 -12.78 8.99 17.50
C GLN A 206 -11.84 9.16 16.30
N ALA A 207 -12.33 9.86 15.28
CA ALA A 207 -11.56 10.25 14.12
C ALA A 207 -11.74 11.75 13.80
N THR A 208 -10.84 12.29 12.98
CA THR A 208 -11.03 13.62 12.37
C THR A 208 -12.29 13.60 11.51
N GLN A 209 -13.00 14.72 11.38
CA GLN A 209 -14.12 14.83 10.42
C GLN A 209 -13.64 15.11 8.99
N PHE A 210 -12.43 15.61 8.82
CA PHE A 210 -11.83 15.80 7.51
C PHE A 210 -11.03 14.56 7.11
N THR A 211 -11.09 14.23 5.83
CA THR A 211 -10.28 13.17 5.20
C THR A 211 -8.83 13.61 5.03
N MET A 212 -7.95 12.66 4.73
CA MET A 212 -6.50 12.87 4.73
C MET A 212 -6.04 14.02 3.81
N GLU A 213 -6.79 14.33 2.75
CA GLU A 213 -6.42 15.34 1.76
C GLU A 213 -6.36 16.77 2.33
N TYR A 214 -7.09 17.03 3.42
CA TYR A 214 -7.20 18.37 4.02
C TYR A 214 -6.35 18.55 5.27
N LEU A 215 -5.80 17.47 5.85
CA LEU A 215 -5.18 17.51 7.18
C LEU A 215 -3.83 18.23 7.18
N GLU A 216 -3.07 18.14 6.10
CA GLU A 216 -1.79 18.84 5.93
C GLU A 216 -2.00 20.37 5.90
N GLU A 217 -3.03 20.86 5.19
CA GLU A 217 -3.37 22.28 5.12
C GLU A 217 -3.81 22.84 6.49
N LEU A 218 -4.32 21.96 7.37
CA LEU A 218 -4.69 22.32 8.76
C LEU A 218 -3.47 22.27 9.71
N GLY A 219 -2.28 22.00 9.22
CA GLY A 219 -1.06 21.89 10.04
C GLY A 219 -0.96 20.59 10.83
N LEU A 220 -1.79 19.59 10.53
CA LEU A 220 -1.74 18.28 11.19
C LEU A 220 -0.67 17.41 10.54
N ILE A 221 0.13 16.72 11.36
CA ILE A 221 1.16 15.80 10.89
C ILE A 221 0.54 14.41 10.75
N LYS A 222 0.50 13.89 9.53
CA LYS A 222 0.07 12.52 9.26
C LYS A 222 1.20 11.53 9.55
N MET A 223 0.86 10.44 10.23
CA MET A 223 1.73 9.30 10.50
C MET A 223 1.03 8.03 10.05
N ASP A 224 1.69 7.20 9.24
CA ASP A 224 1.14 5.95 8.76
C ASP A 224 1.74 4.73 9.48
N PHE A 225 0.90 4.09 10.30
CA PHE A 225 1.21 2.85 11.01
C PHE A 225 0.50 1.68 10.31
N LEU A 226 1.19 1.04 9.39
CA LEU A 226 0.62 -0.06 8.61
C LEU A 226 0.72 -1.37 9.37
N GLY A 227 -0.42 -2.02 9.62
CA GLY A 227 -0.46 -3.36 10.19
C GLY A 227 -0.32 -4.42 9.10
N LEU A 228 0.78 -5.16 9.07
CA LEU A 228 1.04 -6.19 8.08
C LEU A 228 1.10 -7.57 8.72
N ARG A 229 0.15 -8.44 8.34
CA ARG A 229 0.10 -9.84 8.78
C ARG A 229 1.37 -10.63 8.44
N ASN A 230 2.04 -10.23 7.36
CA ASN A 230 3.29 -10.88 6.98
C ASN A 230 4.43 -10.62 7.96
N LEU A 231 4.48 -9.44 8.58
CA LEU A 231 5.46 -9.16 9.63
C LEU A 231 5.20 -10.01 10.88
N THR A 232 3.94 -10.23 11.24
CA THR A 232 3.55 -11.18 12.30
C THR A 232 4.04 -12.59 11.97
N THR A 233 3.83 -13.04 10.73
CA THR A 233 4.31 -14.35 10.28
C THR A 233 5.84 -14.44 10.32
N ILE A 234 6.55 -13.43 9.84
CA ILE A 234 8.02 -13.37 9.86
C ILE A 234 8.55 -13.39 11.29
N ASP A 235 7.98 -12.58 12.19
CA ASP A 235 8.35 -12.56 13.61
C ASP A 235 8.19 -13.93 14.27
N GLN A 236 7.06 -14.61 14.00
CA GLN A 236 6.83 -15.97 14.49
C GLN A 236 7.86 -16.97 13.94
N ILE A 237 8.20 -16.90 12.64
CA ILE A 237 9.23 -17.77 12.04
C ILE A 237 10.58 -17.53 12.69
N VAL A 238 11.00 -16.27 12.84
CA VAL A 238 12.26 -15.91 13.49
C VAL A 238 12.33 -16.46 14.91
N LYS A 239 11.26 -16.28 15.71
CA LYS A 239 11.16 -16.83 17.08
C LYS A 239 11.25 -18.36 17.10
N GLN A 240 10.61 -19.05 16.14
CA GLN A 240 10.70 -20.51 16.02
C GLN A 240 12.12 -20.99 15.67
N ILE A 241 12.80 -20.30 14.75
CA ILE A 241 14.19 -20.62 14.38
C ILE A 241 15.09 -20.46 15.61
N GLN A 242 15.01 -19.33 16.31
CA GLN A 242 15.80 -19.08 17.52
C GLN A 242 15.55 -20.11 18.61
N LYS A 243 14.26 -20.49 18.82
CA LYS A 243 13.89 -21.54 19.79
C LYS A 243 14.47 -22.90 19.41
N LYS A 244 14.51 -23.24 18.11
CA LYS A 244 15.01 -24.53 17.61
C LYS A 244 16.52 -24.61 17.61
N THR A 245 17.18 -23.51 17.23
CA THR A 245 18.66 -23.47 17.06
C THR A 245 19.37 -23.05 18.34
N HIS A 246 18.66 -22.43 19.29
CA HIS A 246 19.23 -21.78 20.46
C HIS A 246 20.25 -20.70 20.14
N GLN A 247 20.18 -20.11 18.94
CA GLN A 247 21.07 -19.06 18.46
C GLN A 247 20.27 -17.84 18.03
N PRO A 248 20.82 -16.62 18.19
CA PRO A 248 20.20 -15.41 17.64
C PRO A 248 20.14 -15.50 16.11
N PHE A 249 19.01 -15.14 15.54
CA PHE A 249 18.80 -15.13 14.10
C PHE A 249 18.48 -13.70 13.64
N ASP A 250 19.29 -13.16 12.76
CA ASP A 250 19.13 -11.85 12.18
C ASP A 250 18.65 -11.97 10.72
N ILE A 251 17.41 -11.61 10.48
CA ILE A 251 16.80 -11.70 9.15
C ILE A 251 17.48 -10.79 8.12
N LEU A 252 18.09 -9.68 8.56
CA LEU A 252 18.81 -8.76 7.67
C LEU A 252 20.12 -9.33 7.13
N LYS A 253 20.60 -10.43 7.72
CA LYS A 253 21.80 -11.14 7.28
C LYS A 253 21.54 -12.35 6.39
N ILE A 254 20.29 -12.55 5.99
CA ILE A 254 19.96 -13.64 5.03
C ILE A 254 20.64 -13.34 3.69
N PRO A 255 21.39 -14.30 3.12
CA PRO A 255 22.02 -14.13 1.82
C PRO A 255 20.95 -14.06 0.72
N LEU A 256 21.08 -13.09 -0.19
CA LEU A 256 20.12 -12.87 -1.28
C LEU A 256 20.41 -13.70 -2.55
N ASN A 257 21.24 -14.73 -2.46
CA ASN A 257 21.68 -15.57 -3.58
C ASN A 257 21.25 -17.04 -3.48
N ASP A 258 20.29 -17.37 -2.61
CA ASP A 258 19.82 -18.74 -2.44
C ASP A 258 19.06 -19.24 -3.67
N GLN A 259 19.68 -20.18 -4.40
CA GLN A 259 19.14 -20.73 -5.64
C GLN A 259 17.83 -21.52 -5.45
N ARG A 260 17.62 -22.13 -4.28
CA ARG A 260 16.37 -22.86 -4.00
C ARG A 260 15.20 -21.92 -3.91
N THR A 261 15.39 -20.73 -3.30
CA THR A 261 14.39 -19.66 -3.24
C THR A 261 14.02 -19.17 -4.64
N TYR A 262 15.01 -18.93 -5.52
CA TYR A 262 14.71 -18.50 -6.90
C TYR A 262 14.03 -19.60 -7.73
N GLN A 263 14.37 -20.87 -7.53
CA GLN A 263 13.67 -21.98 -8.17
C GLN A 263 12.20 -22.05 -7.73
N LEU A 264 11.90 -21.83 -6.45
CA LEU A 264 10.53 -21.76 -5.92
C LEU A 264 9.77 -20.59 -6.56
N LEU A 265 10.39 -19.41 -6.62
CA LEU A 265 9.80 -18.23 -7.26
C LEU A 265 9.55 -18.43 -8.76
N ALA A 266 10.52 -19.03 -9.47
CA ALA A 266 10.39 -19.30 -10.91
C ALA A 266 9.26 -20.31 -11.24
N ARG A 267 8.97 -21.25 -10.35
CA ARG A 267 7.79 -22.15 -10.45
C ARG A 267 6.50 -21.47 -10.06
N ALA A 268 6.59 -20.25 -9.46
CA ALA A 268 5.47 -19.53 -8.88
C ALA A 268 4.74 -20.32 -7.77
N ASP A 269 5.48 -21.06 -6.98
CA ASP A 269 4.99 -21.75 -5.78
C ASP A 269 5.00 -20.76 -4.59
N THR A 270 4.22 -19.69 -4.72
CA THR A 270 4.32 -18.47 -3.90
C THR A 270 3.07 -18.19 -3.08
N LEU A 271 2.31 -19.23 -2.74
CA LEU A 271 1.18 -19.10 -1.82
C LEU A 271 1.69 -18.64 -0.45
N GLY A 272 1.12 -17.54 0.07
CA GLY A 272 1.54 -16.94 1.34
C GLY A 272 2.83 -16.09 1.26
N VAL A 273 3.44 -15.96 0.08
CA VAL A 273 4.57 -15.03 -0.12
C VAL A 273 4.04 -13.65 -0.45
N PHE A 274 4.33 -12.69 0.42
CA PHE A 274 3.82 -11.32 0.31
C PHE A 274 4.02 -10.71 -1.08
N GLN A 275 2.96 -10.11 -1.62
CA GLN A 275 2.90 -9.49 -2.94
C GLN A 275 3.16 -10.42 -4.14
N LEU A 276 3.49 -11.70 -3.93
CA LEU A 276 3.81 -12.63 -5.02
C LEU A 276 2.78 -13.77 -5.19
N GLU A 277 1.64 -13.73 -4.49
CA GLU A 277 0.66 -14.83 -4.42
C GLU A 277 -0.54 -14.70 -5.37
N SER A 278 -0.76 -13.52 -5.98
CA SER A 278 -1.89 -13.35 -6.90
C SER A 278 -1.65 -14.11 -8.22
N SER A 279 -2.72 -14.64 -8.84
CA SER A 279 -2.63 -15.43 -10.08
C SER A 279 -1.91 -14.70 -11.22
N GLY A 280 -2.12 -13.37 -11.32
CA GLY A 280 -1.46 -12.55 -12.34
C GLY A 280 0.04 -12.44 -12.12
N ILE A 281 0.47 -12.20 -10.87
CA ILE A 281 1.90 -12.13 -10.55
C ILE A 281 2.58 -13.50 -10.64
N GLN A 282 1.88 -14.58 -10.27
CA GLN A 282 2.35 -15.94 -10.47
C GLN A 282 2.58 -16.26 -11.96
N SER A 283 1.70 -15.80 -12.84
CA SER A 283 1.87 -15.92 -14.29
C SER A 283 3.09 -15.13 -14.79
N LEU A 284 3.34 -13.94 -14.24
CA LEU A 284 4.54 -13.16 -14.53
C LEU A 284 5.82 -13.84 -14.04
N LEU A 285 5.82 -14.39 -12.82
CA LEU A 285 6.97 -15.13 -12.26
C LEU A 285 7.37 -16.33 -13.13
N ARG A 286 6.39 -17.10 -13.63
CA ARG A 286 6.66 -18.23 -14.57
C ARG A 286 7.26 -17.78 -15.89
N LYS A 287 6.87 -16.60 -16.40
CA LYS A 287 7.43 -16.01 -17.61
C LYS A 287 8.84 -15.45 -17.36
N MET A 288 9.00 -14.66 -16.31
CA MET A 288 10.26 -13.94 -16.03
C MET A 288 11.35 -14.84 -15.46
N LYS A 289 10.99 -15.93 -14.77
CA LYS A 289 11.91 -16.90 -14.14
C LYS A 289 13.02 -16.20 -13.35
N PRO A 290 12.68 -15.55 -12.23
CA PRO A 290 13.65 -14.79 -11.45
C PRO A 290 14.80 -15.68 -10.99
N SER A 291 16.02 -15.17 -11.09
CA SER A 291 17.28 -15.88 -10.75
C SER A 291 18.16 -15.07 -9.79
N ARG A 292 17.82 -13.81 -9.56
CA ARG A 292 18.52 -12.86 -8.70
C ARG A 292 17.53 -11.87 -8.05
N PHE A 293 18.00 -11.15 -7.05
CA PHE A 293 17.15 -10.24 -6.27
C PHE A 293 16.54 -9.11 -7.12
N GLU A 294 17.32 -8.55 -8.05
CA GLU A 294 16.88 -7.50 -8.97
C GLU A 294 15.70 -7.94 -9.86
N ASP A 295 15.64 -9.24 -10.19
CA ASP A 295 14.49 -9.77 -10.93
C ASP A 295 13.18 -9.69 -10.11
N ILE A 296 13.26 -9.88 -8.78
CA ILE A 296 12.09 -9.73 -7.90
C ILE A 296 11.67 -8.26 -7.85
N CYS A 297 12.64 -7.35 -7.73
CA CYS A 297 12.38 -5.90 -7.80
C CYS A 297 11.70 -5.53 -9.12
N ALA A 298 12.18 -6.06 -10.24
CA ALA A 298 11.60 -5.85 -11.57
C ALA A 298 10.17 -6.40 -11.68
N VAL A 299 9.89 -7.61 -11.17
CA VAL A 299 8.53 -8.18 -11.10
C VAL A 299 7.58 -7.23 -10.39
N LEU A 300 7.96 -6.74 -9.21
CA LEU A 300 7.12 -5.84 -8.41
C LEU A 300 6.96 -4.45 -9.05
N ALA A 301 8.00 -3.97 -9.74
CA ALA A 301 7.96 -2.68 -10.45
C ALA A 301 7.11 -2.72 -11.71
N LEU A 302 7.21 -3.80 -12.50
CA LEU A 302 6.52 -3.96 -13.77
C LEU A 302 5.05 -4.38 -13.61
N TYR A 303 4.70 -5.09 -12.53
CA TYR A 303 3.32 -5.53 -12.29
C TYR A 303 2.46 -4.38 -11.73
N ARG A 304 2.36 -3.31 -12.50
CA ARG A 304 1.52 -2.13 -12.24
C ARG A 304 0.83 -1.72 -13.54
N PRO A 305 -0.41 -1.21 -13.49
CA PRO A 305 -1.18 -0.87 -14.71
C PRO A 305 -0.40 -0.01 -15.71
N SER A 306 0.38 0.96 -15.21
CA SER A 306 1.18 1.88 -16.04
C SER A 306 2.43 1.25 -16.67
N ALA A 307 2.96 0.14 -16.13
CA ALA A 307 4.21 -0.46 -16.55
C ALA A 307 4.04 -1.85 -17.20
N MET A 308 2.88 -2.46 -17.10
CA MET A 308 2.63 -3.84 -17.56
C MET A 308 2.89 -4.04 -19.06
N HIS A 309 2.74 -3.01 -19.89
CA HIS A 309 3.01 -3.07 -21.32
C HIS A 309 4.49 -3.30 -21.65
N ASN A 310 5.40 -3.02 -20.72
CA ASN A 310 6.85 -3.23 -20.87
C ASN A 310 7.33 -4.63 -20.48
N ILE A 311 6.45 -5.49 -19.93
CA ILE A 311 6.84 -6.82 -19.40
C ILE A 311 7.49 -7.68 -20.47
N ASP A 312 6.86 -7.83 -21.63
CA ASP A 312 7.35 -8.70 -22.70
C ASP A 312 8.68 -8.19 -23.27
N LEU A 313 8.84 -6.87 -23.37
CA LEU A 313 10.10 -6.25 -23.80
C LEU A 313 11.22 -6.50 -22.79
N TYR A 314 10.94 -6.31 -21.50
CA TYR A 314 11.90 -6.57 -20.42
C TYR A 314 12.38 -8.04 -20.45
N ILE A 315 11.45 -8.99 -20.57
CA ILE A 315 11.77 -10.43 -20.62
C ILE A 315 12.64 -10.74 -21.85
N ALA A 316 12.26 -10.22 -23.03
CA ALA A 316 13.01 -10.45 -24.26
C ALA A 316 14.46 -9.93 -24.20
N ARG A 317 14.65 -8.76 -23.56
CA ARG A 317 15.97 -8.16 -23.37
C ARG A 317 16.79 -8.86 -22.28
N LYS A 318 16.15 -9.37 -21.24
CA LYS A 318 16.78 -10.20 -20.21
C LYS A 318 17.30 -11.52 -20.78
N GLU A 319 16.53 -12.18 -21.66
CA GLU A 319 16.88 -13.47 -22.26
C GLU A 319 17.95 -13.33 -23.35
N ASP A 320 17.93 -12.23 -24.09
CA ASP A 320 18.88 -11.98 -25.19
C ASP A 320 19.45 -10.54 -25.09
N PRO A 321 20.66 -10.38 -24.52
CA PRO A 321 21.33 -9.08 -24.39
C PRO A 321 21.52 -8.32 -25.70
N ARG A 322 21.48 -9.00 -26.86
CA ARG A 322 21.60 -8.34 -28.19
C ARG A 322 20.37 -7.50 -28.55
N LYS A 323 19.25 -7.71 -27.84
CA LYS A 323 18.01 -6.95 -28.00
C LYS A 323 17.97 -5.69 -27.15
N ILE A 324 19.02 -5.45 -26.33
CA ILE A 324 19.07 -4.26 -25.48
C ILE A 324 19.37 -3.04 -26.34
N GLU A 325 18.47 -2.08 -26.31
CA GLU A 325 18.61 -0.81 -26.99
C GLU A 325 18.55 0.33 -25.96
N TYR A 326 19.46 1.27 -26.08
CA TYR A 326 19.49 2.47 -25.25
C TYR A 326 19.06 3.67 -26.09
N PRO A 327 18.16 4.54 -25.56
CA PRO A 327 17.73 5.76 -26.29
C PRO A 327 18.89 6.67 -26.69
N HIS A 328 19.96 6.67 -25.90
CA HIS A 328 21.19 7.38 -26.17
C HIS A 328 22.36 6.67 -25.46
N PRO A 329 23.58 6.65 -26.01
CA PRO A 329 24.72 6.00 -25.37
C PRO A 329 25.02 6.45 -23.94
N LEU A 330 24.79 7.71 -23.61
CA LEU A 330 24.97 8.28 -22.27
C LEU A 330 23.96 7.74 -21.24
N THR A 331 22.83 7.18 -21.67
CA THR A 331 21.82 6.60 -20.77
C THR A 331 22.14 5.17 -20.36
N LYS A 332 23.12 4.51 -21.02
CA LYS A 332 23.50 3.14 -20.72
C LYS A 332 23.81 2.91 -19.23
N PRO A 333 24.66 3.69 -18.56
CA PRO A 333 24.98 3.45 -17.14
C PRO A 333 23.76 3.55 -16.20
N ILE A 334 22.71 4.28 -16.63
CA ILE A 334 21.49 4.49 -15.85
C ILE A 334 20.47 3.39 -16.11
N LEU A 335 20.36 2.92 -17.36
CA LEU A 335 19.33 1.97 -17.80
C LEU A 335 19.81 0.52 -17.90
N GLU A 336 21.10 0.26 -17.64
CA GLU A 336 21.68 -1.09 -17.76
C GLU A 336 21.01 -2.10 -16.83
N GLU A 337 20.64 -1.68 -15.61
CA GLU A 337 19.96 -2.55 -14.64
C GLU A 337 18.56 -2.99 -15.09
N THR A 338 17.93 -2.21 -15.96
CA THR A 338 16.59 -2.45 -16.50
C THR A 338 16.60 -2.93 -17.95
N TYR A 339 17.77 -3.21 -18.48
CA TYR A 339 18.00 -3.68 -19.86
C TYR A 339 17.59 -2.63 -20.93
N GLY A 340 17.81 -1.35 -20.64
CA GLY A 340 17.59 -0.25 -21.58
C GLY A 340 16.22 0.45 -21.52
#